data_b265fad50280d5c6c8d2531208b893f1
#
_entry.id   b265fad50280d5c6c8d2531208b893f1
#
_cell.length_a   1.000
_cell.length_b   1.000
_cell.length_c   1.000
_cell.angle_alpha   90.00
_cell.angle_beta   90.00
_cell.angle_gamma   90.00
#
_symmetry.space_group_name_H-M   'P 1'
#
loop_
_entity.id
_entity.type
_entity.pdbx_description
1 polymer ?
#
loop_
_entity_poly.entity_id
_entity_poly.type
_entity_poly.pdbx_seq_one_letter_code
_entity_poly.pdbx_strand_id
1 'polypeptide(L)'
;MDYDVVTVGAGSAGCVLAARLSEDPGRSVLLLEAGPDYPDATALPADIASSDDVALSHDWGYTSEPDASGRTVPLPRARLVGGCSATNAAAALRGATPADYDAWAALGNPGWSFAEVLPFFRRLEDDADFDGEWHGRGGPLPIRR
;
A
#
# COMPACT_ATOMS: atom_id res chain seq x y z
N MET A 1 -24.16 -1.70 -16.54
CA MET A 1 -22.74 -1.73 -16.96
C MET A 1 -22.12 -2.92 -16.29
N ASP A 2 -21.50 -3.77 -17.05
CA ASP A 2 -20.82 -4.96 -16.53
C ASP A 2 -19.32 -4.67 -16.54
N TYR A 3 -18.60 -5.09 -15.54
CA TYR A 3 -17.15 -4.97 -15.42
C TYR A 3 -16.54 -6.36 -15.28
N ASP A 4 -15.38 -6.56 -15.90
CA ASP A 4 -14.65 -7.83 -15.79
C ASP A 4 -14.06 -8.02 -14.39
N VAL A 5 -13.66 -6.90 -13.74
CA VAL A 5 -13.11 -6.90 -12.39
C VAL A 5 -13.68 -5.75 -11.57
N VAL A 6 -14.04 -6.03 -10.32
CA VAL A 6 -14.40 -5.01 -9.34
C VAL A 6 -13.43 -5.10 -8.16
N THR A 7 -12.66 -4.04 -7.92
CA THR A 7 -11.78 -3.89 -6.78
C THR A 7 -12.47 -3.02 -5.72
N VAL A 8 -12.63 -3.53 -4.51
CA VAL A 8 -13.26 -2.81 -3.40
C VAL A 8 -12.19 -2.31 -2.44
N GLY A 9 -12.14 -0.99 -2.26
CA GLY A 9 -11.14 -0.27 -1.50
C GLY A 9 -9.96 0.20 -2.36
N ALA A 10 -9.80 1.52 -2.54
CA ALA A 10 -8.67 2.14 -3.20
C ALA A 10 -7.50 2.38 -2.24
N GLY A 11 -7.22 1.44 -1.35
CA GLY A 11 -6.03 1.44 -0.51
C GLY A 11 -4.79 0.97 -1.25
N SER A 12 -3.69 0.75 -0.51
CA SER A 12 -2.38 0.35 -1.06
C SER A 12 -2.45 -0.84 -2.02
N ALA A 13 -3.19 -1.90 -1.66
CA ALA A 13 -3.33 -3.09 -2.50
C ALA A 13 -4.31 -2.86 -3.66
N GLY A 14 -5.45 -2.22 -3.40
CA GLY A 14 -6.50 -2.03 -4.40
C GLY A 14 -6.07 -1.11 -5.54
N CYS A 15 -5.33 -0.05 -5.25
CA CYS A 15 -4.75 0.83 -6.27
C CYS A 15 -3.79 0.06 -7.19
N VAL A 16 -2.92 -0.78 -6.61
CA VAL A 16 -1.98 -1.60 -7.41
C VAL A 16 -2.74 -2.61 -8.28
N LEU A 17 -3.73 -3.30 -7.71
CA LEU A 17 -4.55 -4.25 -8.48
C LEU A 17 -5.29 -3.57 -9.62
N ALA A 18 -5.97 -2.45 -9.35
CA ALA A 18 -6.70 -1.71 -10.37
C ALA A 18 -5.78 -1.24 -11.48
N ALA A 19 -4.61 -0.66 -11.13
CA ALA A 19 -3.63 -0.18 -12.10
C ALA A 19 -3.08 -1.31 -12.97
N ARG A 20 -2.72 -2.46 -12.37
CA ARG A 20 -2.12 -3.57 -13.11
C ARG A 20 -3.14 -4.33 -13.96
N LEU A 21 -4.34 -4.51 -13.47
CA LEU A 21 -5.38 -5.22 -14.22
C LEU A 21 -5.93 -4.39 -15.40
N SER A 22 -5.92 -3.07 -15.30
CA SER A 22 -6.33 -2.17 -16.38
C SER A 22 -5.25 -1.90 -17.43
N GLU A 23 -4.04 -2.45 -17.29
CA GLU A 23 -3.01 -2.43 -18.35
C GLU A 23 -3.48 -3.21 -19.61
N ASP A 24 -4.35 -4.19 -19.44
CA ASP A 24 -5.00 -4.89 -20.54
C ASP A 24 -6.18 -4.05 -21.06
N PRO A 25 -6.10 -3.47 -22.28
CA PRO A 25 -7.17 -2.63 -22.83
C PRO A 25 -8.48 -3.39 -23.09
N GLY A 26 -8.43 -4.72 -23.13
CA GLY A 26 -9.62 -5.57 -23.26
C GLY A 26 -10.34 -5.84 -21.94
N ARG A 27 -9.82 -5.32 -20.83
CA ARG A 27 -10.36 -5.57 -19.49
C ARG A 27 -10.92 -4.30 -18.86
N SER A 28 -12.18 -4.33 -18.49
CA SER A 28 -12.83 -3.26 -17.72
C SER A 28 -12.65 -3.49 -16.22
N VAL A 29 -12.10 -2.49 -15.53
CA VAL A 29 -11.86 -2.54 -14.08
C VAL A 29 -12.61 -1.42 -13.39
N LEU A 30 -13.43 -1.77 -12.39
CA LEU A 30 -14.08 -0.81 -11.51
C LEU A 30 -13.34 -0.80 -10.17
N LEU A 31 -12.90 0.40 -9.74
CA LEU A 31 -12.36 0.62 -8.41
C LEU A 31 -13.38 1.39 -7.57
N LEU A 32 -13.77 0.83 -6.44
CA LEU A 32 -14.71 1.43 -5.48
C LEU A 32 -13.94 1.87 -4.23
N GLU A 33 -14.20 3.11 -3.79
CA GLU A 33 -13.65 3.65 -2.54
C GLU A 33 -14.75 4.31 -1.71
N ALA A 34 -14.68 4.16 -0.39
CA ALA A 34 -15.67 4.71 0.54
C ALA A 34 -15.35 6.15 0.95
N GLY A 35 -14.10 6.58 0.80
CA GLY A 35 -13.63 7.91 1.16
C GLY A 35 -13.47 8.82 -0.05
N PRO A 36 -13.01 10.05 0.17
CA PRO A 36 -12.78 11.02 -0.88
C PRO A 36 -11.54 10.67 -1.73
N ASP A 37 -11.54 11.23 -2.93
CA ASP A 37 -10.37 11.35 -3.79
C ASP A 37 -9.88 12.81 -3.81
N TYR A 38 -8.59 13.00 -3.84
CA TYR A 38 -7.91 14.30 -3.96
C TYR A 38 -7.00 14.32 -5.19
N PRO A 39 -7.57 14.39 -6.40
CA PRO A 39 -6.77 14.39 -7.64
C PRO A 39 -5.90 15.65 -7.79
N ASP A 40 -6.26 16.72 -7.11
CA ASP A 40 -5.46 17.95 -7.00
C ASP A 40 -4.69 17.95 -5.68
N ALA A 41 -3.36 17.83 -5.77
CA ALA A 41 -2.49 17.83 -4.60
C ALA A 41 -2.58 19.12 -3.77
N THR A 42 -3.00 20.23 -4.37
CA THR A 42 -3.18 21.50 -3.63
C THR A 42 -4.44 21.52 -2.76
N ALA A 43 -5.36 20.58 -2.98
CA ALA A 43 -6.59 20.41 -2.20
C ALA A 43 -6.45 19.37 -1.07
N LEU A 44 -5.27 18.78 -0.90
CA LEU A 44 -5.01 17.83 0.19
C LEU A 44 -5.20 18.49 1.55
N PRO A 45 -5.88 17.86 2.51
CA PRO A 45 -5.84 18.26 3.92
C PRO A 45 -4.40 18.37 4.43
N ALA A 46 -4.16 19.34 5.31
CA ALA A 46 -2.81 19.67 5.76
C ALA A 46 -2.10 18.50 6.45
N ASP A 47 -2.84 17.66 7.19
CA ASP A 47 -2.30 16.48 7.84
C ASP A 47 -1.96 15.34 6.85
N ILE A 48 -2.65 15.27 5.71
CA ILE A 48 -2.32 14.30 4.64
C ILE A 48 -1.16 14.83 3.79
N ALA A 49 -1.04 16.12 3.60
CA ALA A 49 0.04 16.74 2.84
C ALA A 49 1.41 16.70 3.56
N SER A 50 1.42 16.42 4.88
CA SER A 50 2.63 16.25 5.69
C SER A 50 2.89 14.77 5.94
N SER A 51 4.17 14.38 5.96
CA SER A 51 4.61 13.04 6.37
C SER A 51 5.22 13.02 7.78
N ASP A 52 5.10 14.13 8.54
CA ASP A 52 5.72 14.27 9.86
C ASP A 52 5.03 13.39 10.92
N ASP A 53 3.76 13.07 10.71
CA ASP A 53 2.97 12.21 11.60
C ASP A 53 1.89 11.44 10.81
N VAL A 54 1.21 10.52 11.48
CA VAL A 54 0.09 9.76 10.90
C VAL A 54 -1.13 10.67 10.82
N ALA A 55 -1.66 10.86 9.61
CA ALA A 55 -2.88 11.64 9.41
C ALA A 55 -4.11 10.89 9.91
N LEU A 56 -4.98 11.58 10.64
CA LEU A 56 -6.19 11.01 11.25
C LEU A 56 -7.50 11.64 10.73
N SER A 57 -7.45 12.65 9.88
CA SER A 57 -8.63 13.36 9.37
C SER A 57 -9.61 12.46 8.62
N HIS A 58 -9.14 11.34 8.08
CA HIS A 58 -9.92 10.37 7.30
C HIS A 58 -9.89 8.97 7.92
N ASP A 59 -9.78 8.89 9.25
CA ASP A 59 -9.77 7.60 9.93
C ASP A 59 -11.17 6.99 10.03
N TRP A 60 -11.25 5.66 9.95
CA TRP A 60 -12.48 4.91 10.22
C TRP A 60 -12.89 4.92 11.71
N GLY A 61 -11.97 5.26 12.61
CA GLY A 61 -12.18 5.30 14.06
C GLY A 61 -12.27 3.92 14.72
N TYR A 62 -11.59 2.91 14.17
CA TYR A 62 -11.60 1.58 14.76
C TYR A 62 -10.79 1.52 16.07
N THR A 63 -11.26 0.68 16.98
CA THR A 63 -10.56 0.31 18.22
C THR A 63 -10.51 -1.19 18.35
N SER A 64 -9.49 -1.70 19.05
CA SER A 64 -9.41 -3.13 19.37
C SER A 64 -10.55 -3.55 20.32
N GLU A 65 -10.82 -4.84 20.36
CA GLU A 65 -11.54 -5.41 21.50
C GLU A 65 -10.75 -5.14 22.80
N PRO A 66 -11.42 -5.02 23.95
CA PRO A 66 -10.73 -4.87 25.22
C PRO A 66 -9.81 -6.06 25.51
N ASP A 67 -8.62 -5.77 25.99
CA ASP A 67 -7.73 -6.81 26.55
C ASP A 67 -8.22 -7.29 27.91
N ALA A 68 -7.51 -8.24 28.55
CA ALA A 68 -7.87 -8.80 29.82
C ALA A 68 -7.93 -7.76 30.99
N SER A 69 -7.33 -6.58 30.79
CA SER A 69 -7.40 -5.45 31.72
C SER A 69 -8.53 -4.46 31.41
N GLY A 70 -9.28 -4.70 30.35
CA GLY A 70 -10.33 -3.82 29.86
C GLY A 70 -9.80 -2.65 28.98
N ARG A 71 -8.52 -2.66 28.61
CA ARG A 71 -7.91 -1.61 27.79
C ARG A 71 -8.17 -1.85 26.30
N THR A 72 -8.58 -0.81 25.59
CA THR A 72 -8.67 -0.77 24.13
C THR A 72 -7.51 0.01 23.51
N VAL A 73 -7.17 -0.30 22.27
CA VAL A 73 -6.13 0.39 21.50
C VAL A 73 -6.76 0.94 20.22
N PRO A 74 -6.53 2.22 19.86
CA PRO A 74 -6.92 2.74 18.56
C PRO A 74 -6.24 1.96 17.42
N LEU A 75 -7.01 1.67 16.38
CA LEU A 75 -6.55 0.97 15.17
C LEU A 75 -6.78 1.85 13.94
N PRO A 76 -5.98 2.90 13.75
CA PRO A 76 -6.18 3.84 12.63
C PRO A 76 -6.18 3.11 11.29
N ARG A 77 -7.21 3.38 10.49
CA ARG A 77 -7.33 2.91 9.10
C ARG A 77 -7.93 4.01 8.26
N ALA A 78 -7.22 4.40 7.23
CA ALA A 78 -7.62 5.49 6.38
C ALA A 78 -8.80 5.12 5.47
N ARG A 79 -9.68 6.10 5.24
CA ARG A 79 -10.84 6.04 4.37
C ARG A 79 -10.73 7.16 3.32
N LEU A 80 -9.91 6.94 2.31
CA LEU A 80 -9.70 7.80 1.15
C LEU A 80 -8.95 7.04 0.06
N VAL A 81 -8.90 7.56 -1.15
CA VAL A 81 -8.04 7.01 -2.22
C VAL A 81 -6.57 7.06 -1.78
N GLY A 82 -5.86 5.95 -1.91
CA GLY A 82 -4.52 5.70 -1.37
C GLY A 82 -4.54 4.94 -0.04
N GLY A 83 -5.66 4.98 0.71
CA GLY A 83 -5.80 4.29 1.98
C GLY A 83 -4.70 4.65 2.98
N CYS A 84 -4.23 3.68 3.75
CA CYS A 84 -3.17 3.90 4.74
C CYS A 84 -1.82 4.33 4.15
N SER A 85 -1.57 4.12 2.85
CA SER A 85 -0.35 4.64 2.19
C SER A 85 -0.36 6.16 2.07
N ALA A 86 -1.56 6.79 2.02
CA ALA A 86 -1.70 8.24 1.96
C ALA A 86 -1.66 8.92 3.34
N THR A 87 -1.72 8.17 4.44
CA THR A 87 -1.86 8.72 5.80
C THR A 87 -0.76 8.27 6.77
N ASN A 88 0.12 7.37 6.37
CA ASN A 88 1.23 6.93 7.20
C ASN A 88 2.39 7.96 7.19
N ALA A 89 3.39 7.74 8.03
CA ALA A 89 4.57 8.60 8.12
C ALA A 89 5.60 8.36 6.99
N ALA A 90 5.15 7.90 5.81
CA ALA A 90 5.95 7.71 4.58
C ALA A 90 7.19 6.81 4.71
N ALA A 91 7.27 5.95 5.72
CA ALA A 91 8.35 4.98 5.84
C ALA A 91 8.12 3.80 4.87
N ALA A 92 8.91 3.74 3.80
CA ALA A 92 8.86 2.64 2.83
C ALA A 92 9.79 1.51 3.27
N LEU A 93 9.22 0.44 3.78
CA LEU A 93 9.94 -0.77 4.17
C LEU A 93 9.52 -1.93 3.26
N ARG A 94 10.45 -2.81 2.98
CA ARG A 94 10.14 -4.07 2.28
C ARG A 94 9.41 -5.09 3.17
N GLY A 95 9.18 -4.73 4.40
CA GLY A 95 8.37 -5.45 5.38
C GLY A 95 9.02 -6.66 6.02
N ALA A 96 9.99 -7.31 5.36
CA ALA A 96 10.54 -8.55 5.85
C ALA A 96 12.00 -8.76 5.40
N THR A 97 12.70 -9.65 6.08
CA THR A 97 14.02 -10.14 5.66
C THR A 97 13.88 -11.25 4.61
N PRO A 98 14.94 -11.58 3.87
CA PRO A 98 14.92 -12.76 2.98
C PRO A 98 14.43 -14.02 3.68
N ALA A 99 14.83 -14.26 4.92
CA ALA A 99 14.44 -15.45 5.68
C ALA A 99 12.93 -15.52 5.97
N ASP A 100 12.23 -14.39 6.11
CA ASP A 100 10.79 -14.36 6.34
C ASP A 100 10.03 -14.83 5.09
N TYR A 101 10.43 -14.36 3.91
CA TYR A 101 9.82 -14.80 2.64
C TYR A 101 10.14 -16.27 2.35
N ASP A 102 11.38 -16.70 2.59
CA ASP A 102 11.78 -18.10 2.40
C ASP A 102 11.02 -19.03 3.35
N ALA A 103 10.74 -18.57 4.58
CA ALA A 103 9.86 -19.29 5.51
C ALA A 103 8.42 -19.41 4.99
N TRP A 104 7.88 -18.35 4.35
CA TRP A 104 6.55 -18.43 3.73
C TRP A 104 6.51 -19.45 2.60
N ALA A 105 7.53 -19.48 1.74
CA ALA A 105 7.64 -20.47 0.69
C ALA A 105 7.71 -21.90 1.28
N ALA A 106 8.49 -22.09 2.34
CA ALA A 106 8.60 -23.39 3.03
C ALA A 106 7.31 -23.88 3.68
N LEU A 107 6.40 -22.97 4.01
CA LEU A 107 5.05 -23.28 4.50
C LEU A 107 4.06 -23.71 3.38
N GLY A 108 4.53 -23.85 2.15
CA GLY A 108 3.73 -24.31 1.03
C GLY A 108 3.14 -23.19 0.18
N ASN A 109 3.76 -22.00 0.18
CA ASN A 109 3.37 -20.88 -0.66
C ASN A 109 4.39 -20.70 -1.82
N PRO A 110 4.28 -21.43 -2.93
CA PRO A 110 5.18 -21.28 -4.07
C PRO A 110 5.05 -19.87 -4.66
N GLY A 111 6.16 -19.30 -5.12
CA GLY A 111 6.20 -17.92 -5.63
C GLY A 111 6.45 -16.87 -4.55
N TRP A 112 6.64 -17.25 -3.30
CA TRP A 112 6.83 -16.34 -2.18
C TRP A 112 8.23 -16.40 -1.54
N SER A 113 9.19 -17.13 -2.12
CA SER A 113 10.58 -17.01 -1.68
C SER A 113 11.13 -15.61 -1.95
N PHE A 114 12.14 -15.20 -1.21
CA PHE A 114 12.73 -13.87 -1.40
C PHE A 114 13.23 -13.67 -2.83
N ALA A 115 13.84 -14.64 -3.42
CA ALA A 115 14.33 -14.58 -4.81
C ALA A 115 13.17 -14.36 -5.81
N GLU A 116 12.00 -14.93 -5.53
CA GLU A 116 10.82 -14.79 -6.39
C GLU A 116 10.09 -13.44 -6.20
N VAL A 117 10.06 -12.87 -4.99
CA VAL A 117 9.40 -11.59 -4.71
C VAL A 117 10.29 -10.37 -4.98
N LEU A 118 11.62 -10.50 -4.91
CA LEU A 118 12.57 -9.40 -5.11
C LEU A 118 12.38 -8.65 -6.44
N PRO A 119 12.12 -9.29 -7.59
CA PRO A 119 11.86 -8.58 -8.84
C PRO A 119 10.67 -7.62 -8.77
N PHE A 120 9.64 -7.94 -7.98
CA PHE A 120 8.46 -7.09 -7.79
C PHE A 120 8.79 -5.88 -6.91
N PHE A 121 9.60 -6.03 -5.86
CA PHE A 121 10.09 -4.92 -5.07
C PHE A 121 10.94 -3.97 -5.90
N ARG A 122 11.86 -4.50 -6.71
CA ARG A 122 12.67 -3.68 -7.61
C ARG A 122 11.85 -2.95 -8.67
N ARG A 123 10.79 -3.57 -9.20
CA ARG A 123 9.88 -2.96 -10.16
C ARG A 123 9.04 -1.84 -9.52
N LEU A 124 8.77 -1.92 -8.21
CA LEU A 124 7.97 -0.95 -7.49
C LEU A 124 8.73 0.34 -7.23
N GLU A 125 10.02 0.27 -6.88
CA GLU A 125 10.79 1.39 -6.34
C GLU A 125 11.58 2.15 -7.41
N ASP A 126 11.71 3.46 -7.17
CA ASP A 126 12.69 4.34 -7.79
C ASP A 126 13.60 4.88 -6.68
N ASP A 127 14.60 4.09 -6.29
CA ASP A 127 15.50 4.40 -5.18
C ASP A 127 16.57 5.38 -5.66
N ALA A 128 16.60 6.58 -5.08
CA ALA A 128 17.56 7.62 -5.47
C ALA A 128 18.94 7.42 -4.81
N ASP A 129 18.99 6.74 -3.68
CA ASP A 129 20.17 6.66 -2.83
C ASP A 129 20.95 5.36 -3.01
N PHE A 130 20.25 4.25 -3.34
CA PHE A 130 20.87 2.95 -3.55
C PHE A 130 20.55 2.38 -4.92
N ASP A 131 21.49 1.59 -5.44
CA ASP A 131 21.34 0.80 -6.64
C ASP A 131 21.83 -0.64 -6.41
N GLY A 132 21.94 -1.45 -7.48
CA GLY A 132 22.44 -2.82 -7.41
C GLY A 132 21.34 -3.88 -7.39
N GLU A 133 21.71 -5.07 -6.97
CA GLU A 133 20.81 -6.24 -7.08
C GLU A 133 19.55 -6.17 -6.21
N TRP A 134 19.62 -5.41 -5.12
CA TRP A 134 18.53 -5.31 -4.12
C TRP A 134 17.56 -4.16 -4.39
N HIS A 135 17.94 -3.19 -5.21
CA HIS A 135 17.19 -1.96 -5.41
C HIS A 135 16.74 -1.79 -6.86
N GLY A 136 15.67 -1.02 -7.06
CA GLY A 136 15.11 -0.72 -8.37
C GLY A 136 15.22 0.75 -8.74
N ARG A 137 15.12 1.03 -10.03
CA ARG A 137 15.09 2.35 -10.61
C ARG A 137 13.89 2.46 -11.55
N GLY A 138 13.31 3.66 -11.61
CA GLY A 138 12.23 3.97 -12.53
C GLY A 138 10.88 3.35 -12.18
N GLY A 139 10.72 2.79 -10.99
CA GLY A 139 9.43 2.35 -10.47
C GLY A 139 8.55 3.51 -10.03
N PRO A 140 7.25 3.27 -9.80
CA PRO A 140 6.29 4.33 -9.46
C PRO A 140 6.46 4.91 -8.04
N LEU A 141 7.21 4.25 -7.16
CA LEU A 141 7.41 4.69 -5.78
C LEU A 141 8.79 5.32 -5.61
N PRO A 142 8.89 6.65 -5.48
CA PRO A 142 10.16 7.32 -5.23
C PRO A 142 10.62 7.03 -3.80
N ILE A 143 11.86 6.53 -3.65
CA ILE A 143 12.50 6.25 -2.37
C ILE A 143 13.67 7.22 -2.20
N ARG A 144 13.71 7.88 -1.06
CA ARG A 144 14.80 8.76 -0.63
C ARG A 144 15.02 8.55 0.87
N ARG A 145 16.25 8.75 1.34
CA ARG A 145 16.63 8.58 2.76
C ARG A 145 17.28 9.84 3.29
#